data_2ce2b3a87a63c1d1222328eb233f021a
#
_entry.id   2ce2b3a87a63c1d1222328eb233f021a
#
_cell.length_a   1.000
_cell.length_b   1.000
_cell.length_c   1.000
_cell.angle_alpha   90.00
_cell.angle_beta   90.00
_cell.angle_gamma   90.00
#
_symmetry.space_group_name_H-M   'P 1'
#
loop_
_entity.id
_entity.type
_entity.pdbx_description
1 polymer ?
#
loop_
_entity_poly.entity_id
_entity_poly.type
_entity_poly.pdbx_seq_one_letter_code
_entity_poly.pdbx_strand_id
1 'polypeptide(L)'
;MPTPTKGPRLGGGPAHERLMLNNMATSLFKHKRIVTTETKAKRLRPIAERLVTFAKRGDLAARRRVLQQITDKSVVHELFTNIAPLVADRPGGYTRIVKTGYRKGDNAPMAVIELVLDPVELKPSTNKTKVQNTVKATAPAAVEAPVEEVVAEAAAEEVVEAEVT
;
A
#
# COMPACT_ATOMS: atom_id res chain seq x y z
N MET A 1 7.81 -27.75 13.45
CA MET A 1 6.93 -26.63 13.05
C MET A 1 7.74 -25.36 12.98
N PRO A 2 7.57 -24.51 11.95
CA PRO A 2 8.28 -23.24 11.89
C PRO A 2 7.85 -22.34 13.05
N THR A 3 8.81 -21.69 13.67
CA THR A 3 8.55 -20.77 14.78
C THR A 3 7.73 -19.58 14.29
N PRO A 4 6.68 -19.16 15.02
CA PRO A 4 5.90 -18.00 14.61
C PRO A 4 6.79 -16.75 14.50
N THR A 5 6.68 -16.02 13.40
CA THR A 5 7.48 -14.80 13.13
C THR A 5 7.22 -13.65 14.10
N LYS A 6 6.20 -13.78 14.94
CA LYS A 6 5.78 -12.72 15.89
C LYS A 6 6.65 -12.60 17.14
N GLY A 7 7.56 -13.52 17.38
CA GLY A 7 8.41 -13.52 18.57
C GLY A 7 7.66 -13.64 19.89
N PRO A 8 8.31 -13.41 21.03
CA PRO A 8 7.68 -13.48 22.35
C PRO A 8 6.59 -12.42 22.50
N ARG A 9 5.58 -12.74 23.33
CA ARG A 9 4.43 -11.89 23.60
C ARG A 9 4.83 -10.60 24.32
N LEU A 10 4.10 -9.51 24.04
CA LEU A 10 4.26 -8.23 24.74
C LEU A 10 3.30 -8.19 25.94
N GLY A 11 3.84 -8.30 27.15
CA GLY A 11 3.04 -8.32 28.37
C GLY A 11 2.48 -9.70 28.73
N GLY A 12 1.52 -9.76 29.64
CA GLY A 12 1.04 -10.99 30.26
C GLY A 12 0.25 -11.91 29.32
N GLY A 13 -0.93 -11.50 28.89
CA GLY A 13 -1.83 -12.33 28.10
C GLY A 13 -2.03 -11.87 26.65
N PRO A 14 -2.62 -12.74 25.80
CA PRO A 14 -2.91 -12.36 24.41
C PRO A 14 -3.95 -11.25 24.29
N ALA A 15 -4.91 -11.19 25.20
CA ALA A 15 -5.89 -10.11 25.27
C ALA A 15 -5.23 -8.78 25.64
N HIS A 16 -4.33 -8.79 26.61
CA HIS A 16 -3.58 -7.61 27.03
C HIS A 16 -2.71 -7.06 25.87
N GLU A 17 -1.98 -7.92 25.17
CA GLU A 17 -1.18 -7.51 23.99
C GLU A 17 -2.06 -6.83 22.94
N ARG A 18 -3.23 -7.41 22.64
CA ARG A 18 -4.16 -6.86 21.66
C ARG A 18 -4.68 -5.48 22.07
N LEU A 19 -5.13 -5.33 23.31
CA LEU A 19 -5.61 -4.06 23.84
C LEU A 19 -4.52 -3.00 23.84
N MET A 20 -3.31 -3.35 24.30
CA MET A 20 -2.18 -2.43 24.32
C MET A 20 -1.85 -1.92 22.91
N LEU A 21 -1.78 -2.80 21.91
CA LEU A 21 -1.48 -2.42 20.53
C LEU A 21 -2.62 -1.58 19.91
N ASN A 22 -3.87 -1.88 20.22
CA ASN A 22 -5.02 -1.09 19.78
C ASN A 22 -4.98 0.33 20.37
N ASN A 23 -4.72 0.46 21.68
CA ASN A 23 -4.58 1.77 22.33
C ASN A 23 -3.41 2.57 21.77
N MET A 24 -2.29 1.90 21.49
CA MET A 24 -1.15 2.57 20.84
C MET A 24 -1.49 3.02 19.40
N ALA A 25 -2.26 2.22 18.65
CA ALA A 25 -2.73 2.61 17.32
C ALA A 25 -3.65 3.84 17.40
N THR A 26 -4.59 3.86 18.36
CA THR A 26 -5.47 5.00 18.62
C THR A 26 -4.64 6.27 18.92
N SER A 27 -3.66 6.15 19.79
CA SER A 27 -2.75 7.27 20.13
C SER A 27 -1.91 7.72 18.93
N LEU A 28 -1.45 6.78 18.10
CA LEU A 28 -0.70 7.10 16.89
C LEU A 28 -1.54 7.90 15.89
N PHE A 29 -2.78 7.52 15.65
CA PHE A 29 -3.66 8.25 14.73
C PHE A 29 -4.08 9.62 15.28
N LYS A 30 -4.29 9.72 16.59
CA LYS A 30 -4.63 10.98 17.25
C LYS A 30 -3.48 11.99 17.23
N HIS A 31 -2.27 11.55 17.55
CA HIS A 31 -1.10 12.42 17.70
C HIS A 31 -0.16 12.40 16.50
N LYS A 32 -0.41 11.57 15.47
CA LYS A 32 0.42 11.35 14.28
C LYS A 32 1.81 10.77 14.61
N ARG A 33 2.28 10.90 15.84
CA ARG A 33 3.61 10.51 16.31
C ARG A 33 3.55 10.10 17.78
N ILE A 34 4.17 8.98 18.14
CA ILE A 34 4.28 8.50 19.52
C ILE A 34 5.69 7.97 19.81
N VAL A 35 6.13 8.12 21.06
CA VAL A 35 7.39 7.56 21.57
C VAL A 35 7.09 6.27 22.34
N THR A 36 7.80 5.19 22.02
CA THR A 36 7.60 3.90 22.69
C THR A 36 8.87 3.05 22.61
N THR A 37 8.87 1.85 23.16
CA THR A 37 10.01 0.94 23.01
C THR A 37 10.08 0.39 21.57
N GLU A 38 11.28 0.11 21.09
CA GLU A 38 11.53 -0.39 19.72
C GLU A 38 10.70 -1.65 19.41
N THR A 39 10.61 -2.58 20.36
CA THR A 39 9.83 -3.82 20.20
C THR A 39 8.33 -3.56 20.03
N LYS A 40 7.78 -2.64 20.83
CA LYS A 40 6.36 -2.23 20.71
C LYS A 40 6.10 -1.51 19.38
N ALA A 41 6.99 -0.60 18.96
CA ALA A 41 6.89 0.09 17.69
C ALA A 41 6.89 -0.90 16.50
N LYS A 42 7.81 -1.87 16.49
CA LYS A 42 7.88 -2.92 15.47
C LYS A 42 6.61 -3.78 15.41
N ARG A 43 6.00 -4.07 16.55
CA ARG A 43 4.74 -4.85 16.62
C ARG A 43 3.52 -4.02 16.23
N LEU A 44 3.54 -2.73 16.51
CA LEU A 44 2.47 -1.81 16.16
C LEU A 44 2.41 -1.56 14.64
N ARG A 45 3.57 -1.47 13.99
CA ARG A 45 3.68 -1.15 12.56
C ARG A 45 2.70 -1.93 11.67
N PRO A 46 2.67 -3.28 11.67
CA PRO A 46 1.77 -4.03 10.78
C PRO A 46 0.29 -3.79 11.07
N ILE A 47 -0.07 -3.47 12.32
CA ILE A 47 -1.45 -3.15 12.70
C ILE A 47 -1.83 -1.78 12.14
N ALA A 48 -1.00 -0.77 12.38
CA ALA A 48 -1.21 0.59 11.87
C ALA A 48 -1.28 0.62 10.34
N GLU A 49 -0.37 -0.04 9.65
CA GLU A 49 -0.35 -0.16 8.18
C GLU A 49 -1.66 -0.77 7.65
N ARG A 50 -2.15 -1.82 8.28
CA ARG A 50 -3.41 -2.47 7.90
C ARG A 50 -4.62 -1.57 8.12
N LEU A 51 -4.65 -0.82 9.22
CA LEU A 51 -5.74 0.12 9.53
C LEU A 51 -5.78 1.26 8.51
N VAL A 52 -4.63 1.80 8.11
CA VAL A 52 -4.54 2.80 7.04
C VAL A 52 -4.99 2.22 5.70
N THR A 53 -4.62 0.98 5.38
CA THR A 53 -5.09 0.31 4.15
C THR A 53 -6.61 0.16 4.13
N PHE A 54 -7.24 -0.16 5.27
CA PHE A 54 -8.71 -0.19 5.37
C PHE A 54 -9.33 1.21 5.22
N ALA A 55 -8.69 2.23 5.78
CA ALA A 55 -9.16 3.61 5.64
C ALA A 55 -9.12 4.09 4.18
N LYS A 56 -8.08 3.74 3.42
CA LYS A 56 -7.98 4.03 1.98
C LYS A 56 -9.08 3.39 1.15
N ARG A 57 -9.56 2.20 1.53
CA ARG A 57 -10.68 1.55 0.84
C ARG A 57 -11.99 2.31 0.99
N GLY A 58 -12.24 2.92 2.16
CA GLY A 58 -13.42 3.70 2.43
C GLY A 58 -14.72 2.90 2.60
N ASP A 59 -14.72 1.58 2.35
CA ASP A 59 -15.89 0.71 2.42
C ASP A 59 -16.51 0.67 3.81
N LEU A 60 -17.82 0.42 3.90
CA LEU A 60 -18.52 0.17 5.14
C LEU A 60 -17.94 -1.05 5.89
N ALA A 61 -17.57 -2.11 5.16
CA ALA A 61 -16.92 -3.29 5.73
C ALA A 61 -15.55 -2.95 6.34
N ALA A 62 -14.74 -2.13 5.67
CA ALA A 62 -13.46 -1.64 6.18
C ALA A 62 -13.66 -0.79 7.43
N ARG A 63 -14.64 0.13 7.44
CA ARG A 63 -14.97 0.96 8.60
C ARG A 63 -15.37 0.12 9.81
N ARG A 64 -16.18 -0.92 9.62
CA ARG A 64 -16.56 -1.86 10.70
C ARG A 64 -15.35 -2.59 11.28
N ARG A 65 -14.39 -3.01 10.44
CA ARG A 65 -13.13 -3.66 10.88
C ARG A 65 -12.23 -2.71 11.67
N VAL A 66 -12.15 -1.45 11.27
CA VAL A 66 -11.40 -0.42 12.02
C VAL A 66 -12.05 -0.18 13.38
N LEU A 67 -13.37 -0.04 13.45
CA LEU A 67 -14.13 0.16 14.70
C LEU A 67 -13.98 -1.01 15.68
N GLN A 68 -13.72 -2.23 15.22
CA GLN A 68 -13.42 -3.36 16.10
C GLN A 68 -12.08 -3.21 16.83
N GLN A 69 -11.14 -2.45 16.29
CA GLN A 69 -9.82 -2.26 16.87
C GLN A 69 -9.67 -0.91 17.57
N ILE A 70 -10.23 0.14 16.99
CA ILE A 70 -10.22 1.50 17.54
C ILE A 70 -11.61 1.81 18.07
N THR A 71 -11.73 1.92 19.38
CA THR A 71 -13.01 2.21 20.06
C THR A 71 -13.39 3.68 19.99
N ASP A 72 -12.42 4.57 19.85
CA ASP A 72 -12.62 6.01 19.76
C ASP A 72 -13.14 6.41 18.36
N LYS A 73 -14.42 6.78 18.29
CA LYS A 73 -15.09 7.17 17.05
C LYS A 73 -14.52 8.44 16.42
N SER A 74 -14.01 9.37 17.24
CA SER A 74 -13.41 10.61 16.75
C SER A 74 -12.11 10.33 15.98
N VAL A 75 -11.27 9.43 16.51
CA VAL A 75 -10.04 8.99 15.85
C VAL A 75 -10.33 8.21 14.57
N VAL A 76 -11.37 7.38 14.57
CA VAL A 76 -11.82 6.70 13.35
C VAL A 76 -12.27 7.71 12.30
N HIS A 77 -13.04 8.72 12.68
CA HIS A 77 -13.45 9.79 11.77
C HIS A 77 -12.22 10.50 11.17
N GLU A 78 -11.28 10.90 12.01
CA GLU A 78 -10.04 11.55 11.59
C GLU A 78 -9.21 10.67 10.64
N LEU A 79 -9.14 9.37 10.90
CA LEU A 79 -8.44 8.42 10.05
C LEU A 79 -9.03 8.37 8.62
N PHE A 80 -10.37 8.35 8.49
CA PHE A 80 -11.03 8.27 7.17
C PHE A 80 -11.11 9.60 6.46
N THR A 81 -11.27 10.73 7.19
CA THR A 81 -11.49 12.05 6.60
C THR A 81 -10.18 12.78 6.31
N ASN A 82 -9.22 12.71 7.25
CA ASN A 82 -8.01 13.51 7.17
C ASN A 82 -6.78 12.70 6.74
N ILE A 83 -6.59 11.50 7.32
CA ILE A 83 -5.37 10.71 7.07
C ILE A 83 -5.45 9.94 5.75
N ALA A 84 -6.56 9.31 5.46
CA ALA A 84 -6.72 8.48 4.27
C ALA A 84 -6.47 9.25 2.94
N PRO A 85 -6.99 10.48 2.75
CA PRO A 85 -6.71 11.25 1.54
C PRO A 85 -5.23 11.61 1.37
N LEU A 86 -4.52 11.94 2.47
CA LEU A 86 -3.10 12.31 2.43
C LEU A 86 -2.19 11.16 1.99
N VAL A 87 -2.62 9.92 2.21
CA VAL A 87 -1.84 8.74 1.87
C VAL A 87 -2.41 7.97 0.67
N ALA A 88 -3.36 8.57 -0.06
CA ALA A 88 -4.07 7.92 -1.15
C ALA A 88 -3.12 7.39 -2.24
N ASP A 89 -2.13 8.18 -2.62
CA ASP A 89 -1.17 7.84 -3.70
C ASP A 89 -0.05 6.92 -3.23
N ARG A 90 0.13 6.75 -1.91
CA ARG A 90 1.18 5.92 -1.37
C ARG A 90 0.79 4.44 -1.40
N PRO A 91 1.55 3.53 -2.06
CA PRO A 91 1.20 2.11 -2.16
C PRO A 91 1.42 1.32 -0.87
N GLY A 92 2.10 1.90 0.14
CA GLY A 92 2.40 1.30 1.44
C GLY A 92 3.48 2.09 2.18
N GLY A 93 3.94 1.60 3.35
CA GLY A 93 4.94 2.30 4.14
C GLY A 93 4.40 3.58 4.76
N TYR A 94 3.21 3.53 5.31
CA TYR A 94 2.53 4.68 5.94
C TYR A 94 3.13 5.08 7.27
N THR A 95 4.02 4.25 7.82
CA THR A 95 4.65 4.48 9.12
C THR A 95 6.16 4.46 9.02
N ARG A 96 6.82 5.33 9.78
CA ARG A 96 8.28 5.40 9.94
C ARG A 96 8.63 5.16 11.39
N ILE A 97 9.69 4.38 11.64
CA ILE A 97 10.22 4.13 12.99
C ILE A 97 11.64 4.70 13.04
N VAL A 98 11.87 5.62 13.97
CA VAL A 98 13.17 6.24 14.21
C VAL A 98 13.64 5.88 15.62
N LYS A 99 14.84 5.34 15.76
CA LYS A 99 15.44 5.00 17.07
C LYS A 99 15.90 6.29 17.76
N THR A 100 15.57 6.43 19.06
CA THR A 100 15.88 7.64 19.83
C THR A 100 16.91 7.42 20.93
N GLY A 101 17.39 6.20 21.11
CA GLY A 101 18.34 5.85 22.18
C GLY A 101 17.72 4.95 23.22
N TYR A 102 18.15 5.10 24.46
CA TYR A 102 17.76 4.23 25.56
C TYR A 102 17.05 5.00 26.66
N ARG A 103 16.11 4.35 27.32
CA ARG A 103 15.36 4.95 28.42
C ARG A 103 16.21 4.98 29.68
N LYS A 104 16.23 6.12 30.39
CA LYS A 104 16.91 6.26 31.67
C LYS A 104 16.26 5.32 32.70
N GLY A 105 17.05 4.60 33.42
CA GLY A 105 16.62 3.64 34.46
C GLY A 105 16.78 2.19 34.04
N ASP A 106 15.99 1.72 33.09
CA ASP A 106 15.98 0.30 32.63
C ASP A 106 16.73 0.04 31.33
N ASN A 107 17.33 1.08 30.75
CA ASN A 107 18.10 0.99 29.48
C ASN A 107 17.31 0.33 28.32
N ALA A 108 15.97 0.46 28.33
CA ALA A 108 15.14 -0.09 27.26
C ALA A 108 15.36 0.70 25.95
N PRO A 109 15.55 0.04 24.77
CA PRO A 109 15.69 0.73 23.51
C PRO A 109 14.39 1.44 23.13
N MET A 110 14.47 2.74 22.92
CA MET A 110 13.33 3.59 22.59
C MET A 110 13.30 3.91 21.10
N ALA A 111 12.09 4.08 20.57
CA ALA A 111 11.85 4.51 19.22
C ALA A 111 10.62 5.42 19.13
N VAL A 112 10.64 6.29 18.15
CA VAL A 112 9.50 7.05 17.71
C VAL A 112 8.87 6.31 16.53
N ILE A 113 7.57 6.09 16.58
CA ILE A 113 6.79 5.71 15.41
C ILE A 113 5.91 6.88 14.99
N GLU A 114 5.95 7.23 13.72
CA GLU A 114 5.22 8.34 13.14
C GLU A 114 4.52 7.95 11.85
N LEU A 115 3.46 8.69 11.49
CA LEU A 115 2.78 8.55 10.22
C LEU A 115 3.52 9.38 9.16
N VAL A 116 3.78 8.79 8.02
CA VAL A 116 4.37 9.47 6.86
C VAL A 116 3.24 10.05 6.03
N LEU A 117 2.94 11.32 6.27
CA LEU A 117 1.86 12.05 5.60
C LEU A 117 2.38 12.93 4.45
N ASP A 118 3.69 12.91 4.21
CA ASP A 118 4.31 13.67 3.14
C ASP A 118 3.77 13.21 1.78
N PRO A 119 3.54 14.11 0.82
CA PRO A 119 3.16 13.72 -0.53
C PRO A 119 4.21 12.80 -1.15
N VAL A 120 3.76 11.86 -1.96
CA VAL A 120 4.67 10.92 -2.65
C VAL A 120 5.18 11.59 -3.92
N GLU A 121 6.46 11.96 -3.94
CA GLU A 121 7.15 12.27 -5.20
C GLU A 121 7.37 10.96 -5.96
N LEU A 122 6.58 10.74 -7.01
CA LEU A 122 6.78 9.61 -7.91
C LEU A 122 8.09 9.83 -8.67
N LYS A 123 9.17 9.17 -8.24
CA LYS A 123 10.37 9.10 -9.04
C LYS A 123 10.01 8.46 -10.37
N PRO A 124 10.35 9.08 -11.51
CA PRO A 124 10.08 8.47 -12.80
C PRO A 124 10.70 7.07 -12.82
N SER A 125 9.90 6.08 -13.14
CA SER A 125 10.36 4.70 -13.30
C SER A 125 11.41 4.72 -14.41
N THR A 126 12.68 4.58 -14.05
CA THR A 126 13.69 4.21 -15.03
C THR A 126 13.37 2.80 -15.46
N ASN A 127 12.62 2.67 -16.55
CA ASN A 127 12.47 1.42 -17.26
C ASN A 127 13.88 0.91 -17.56
N LYS A 128 14.37 -0.04 -16.77
CA LYS A 128 15.51 -0.86 -17.15
C LYS A 128 15.08 -1.59 -18.40
N THR A 129 15.49 -1.05 -19.54
CA THR A 129 15.36 -1.69 -20.84
C THR A 129 15.91 -3.11 -20.66
N LYS A 130 15.02 -4.09 -20.71
CA LYS A 130 15.40 -5.49 -20.74
C LYS A 130 16.28 -5.63 -21.98
N VAL A 131 17.59 -5.81 -21.78
CA VAL A 131 18.51 -6.16 -22.85
C VAL A 131 18.00 -7.46 -23.44
N GLN A 132 17.34 -7.36 -24.59
CA GLN A 132 16.99 -8.53 -25.38
C GLN A 132 18.32 -9.04 -25.94
N ASN A 133 18.78 -10.18 -25.40
CA ASN A 133 19.82 -10.97 -26.03
C ASN A 133 19.28 -11.43 -27.38
N THR A 134 19.62 -10.68 -28.42
CA THR A 134 19.43 -11.07 -29.80
C THR A 134 20.43 -12.19 -30.09
N VAL A 135 19.98 -13.41 -29.99
CA VAL A 135 20.75 -14.55 -30.51
C VAL A 135 20.72 -14.41 -32.02
N LYS A 136 21.89 -14.07 -32.58
CA LYS A 136 22.20 -14.02 -33.98
C LYS A 136 22.06 -15.43 -34.56
N ALA A 137 20.91 -15.74 -35.15
CA ALA A 137 20.77 -16.93 -35.98
C ALA A 137 21.18 -16.58 -37.38
N THR A 138 22.23 -17.23 -37.85
CA THR A 138 22.83 -17.27 -39.18
C THR A 138 21.81 -17.75 -40.18
N ALA A 139 21.67 -16.98 -41.27
CA ALA A 139 20.91 -17.40 -42.47
C ALA A 139 21.65 -18.52 -43.23
N PRO A 140 20.92 -19.25 -44.09
CA PRO A 140 21.30 -19.21 -45.47
C PRO A 140 20.15 -18.96 -46.48
N ALA A 141 20.60 -18.51 -47.61
CA ALA A 141 20.06 -17.83 -48.72
C ALA A 141 19.06 -18.58 -49.61
N ALA A 142 18.37 -17.74 -50.41
CA ALA A 142 17.86 -17.91 -51.79
C ALA A 142 16.57 -18.75 -51.92
N VAL A 143 15.56 -18.32 -52.63
CA VAL A 143 15.44 -17.98 -54.05
C VAL A 143 14.07 -17.34 -54.29
N GLU A 144 14.09 -16.23 -55.10
CA GLU A 144 13.12 -15.74 -56.08
C GLU A 144 11.62 -15.59 -55.86
N ALA A 145 11.25 -14.37 -56.21
CA ALA A 145 9.95 -13.79 -56.53
C ALA A 145 9.35 -14.36 -57.85
N PRO A 146 8.31 -13.82 -58.50
CA PRO A 146 7.34 -12.78 -58.14
C PRO A 146 5.89 -13.10 -58.56
N VAL A 147 5.09 -12.08 -58.72
CA VAL A 147 3.91 -11.85 -59.60
C VAL A 147 2.60 -11.59 -58.89
N GLU A 148 2.27 -10.33 -58.97
CA GLU A 148 1.08 -9.63 -59.46
C GLU A 148 -0.28 -9.94 -58.77
N GLU A 149 -0.79 -8.87 -58.28
CA GLU A 149 -1.75 -7.91 -58.86
C GLU A 149 -3.16 -8.47 -58.96
N VAL A 150 -4.09 -7.75 -58.41
CA VAL A 150 -5.23 -7.10 -59.03
C VAL A 150 -6.30 -6.77 -58.00
N VAL A 151 -6.40 -5.48 -57.65
CA VAL A 151 -7.47 -4.55 -57.98
C VAL A 151 -8.84 -4.72 -57.25
N ALA A 152 -9.14 -3.67 -56.59
CA ALA A 152 -10.35 -2.84 -56.64
C ALA A 152 -11.60 -3.43 -56.02
N GLU A 153 -12.15 -2.64 -55.24
CA GLU A 153 -13.09 -1.54 -55.40
C GLU A 153 -14.52 -1.89 -55.02
N ALA A 154 -15.07 -0.97 -54.48
CA ALA A 154 -16.44 -0.52 -54.38
C ALA A 154 -17.03 -0.64 -52.95
N ALA A 155 -17.05 0.45 -52.24
CA ALA A 155 -17.98 1.57 -52.33
C ALA A 155 -19.38 1.19 -51.81
N ALA A 156 -19.65 1.85 -50.72
CA ALA A 156 -20.62 2.93 -50.59
C ALA A 156 -22.08 2.53 -50.44
N GLU A 157 -22.67 3.31 -49.57
CA GLU A 157 -24.06 3.70 -49.46
C GLU A 157 -25.02 2.67 -48.83
N GLU A 158 -25.86 3.02 -47.96
CA GLU A 158 -26.79 4.16 -47.74
C GLU A 158 -27.31 4.05 -46.28
N VAL A 159 -27.21 5.03 -45.46
CA VAL A 159 -28.07 6.21 -45.17
C VAL A 159 -29.59 5.93 -45.31
N VAL A 160 -30.21 6.52 -44.31
CA VAL A 160 -31.65 6.96 -44.25
C VAL A 160 -32.58 6.08 -43.43
N GLU A 161 -32.91 6.64 -42.29
CA GLU A 161 -34.19 7.23 -41.87
C GLU A 161 -35.26 6.19 -41.50
N ALA A 162 -35.99 6.36 -40.54
CA ALA A 162 -36.85 7.34 -39.91
C ALA A 162 -37.48 6.67 -38.70
N GLU A 163 -37.54 7.33 -37.60
CA GLU A 163 -38.65 8.14 -37.10
C GLU A 163 -40.00 7.41 -36.86
N VAL A 164 -40.51 7.62 -35.66
CA VAL A 164 -41.90 7.68 -35.27
C VAL A 164 -42.63 6.35 -34.94
N THR A 165 -42.78 5.98 -33.73
CA THR A 165 -44.04 6.20 -32.96
C THR A 165 -43.78 5.99 -31.46
#